data_d5894f1f9d9c4525a6da383583819143
#
_entry.id   d5894f1f9d9c4525a6da383583819143
#
_cell.length_a   1.000
_cell.length_b   1.000
_cell.length_c   1.000
_cell.angle_alpha   90.00
_cell.angle_beta   90.00
_cell.angle_gamma   90.00
#
_symmetry.space_group_name_H-M   'P 1'
#
loop_
_entity.id
_entity.type
_entity.pdbx_description
1 polymer ?
#
loop_
_entity_poly.entity_id
_entity_poly.type
_entity_poly.pdbx_seq_one_letter_code
_entity_poly.pdbx_strand_id
1 'polypeptide(L)'
;MIKGHGIDIEELAAIERAYLKNARFAKKVLTEAELSRFEELSGKRKIEFLAGRWAAKEAFSKAWGTGIGKLRFQDLEILNDRQGAPYFS
;
A
#
# COMPACT_ATOMS: atom_id res chain seq x y z
N MET A 1 1.18 5.50 -15.95
CA MET A 1 1.13 5.64 -15.54
C MET A 1 1.03 5.54 -14.93
N ILE A 2 1.19 5.41 -14.62
CA ILE A 2 1.02 5.42 -13.97
C ILE A 2 0.75 6.00 -13.62
N LYS A 3 0.72 6.52 -13.84
CA LYS A 3 0.58 6.96 -13.47
C LYS A 3 0.04 6.69 -12.74
N GLY A 4 -0.09 6.50 -12.49
CA GLY A 4 -0.38 6.30 -11.99
C GLY A 4 -0.83 5.95 -11.35
N HIS A 5 -0.26 6.12 -11.53
CA HIS A 5 -0.73 5.76 -10.70
C HIS A 5 -1.99 5.66 -10.42
N GLY A 6 -2.55 5.71 -10.75
CA GLY A 6 -3.90 6.05 -10.62
C GLY A 6 -4.74 5.16 -9.81
N ILE A 7 -4.91 5.56 -8.59
CA ILE A 7 -5.84 4.88 -7.74
C ILE A 7 -7.22 5.46 -8.00
N ASP A 8 -8.17 4.59 -8.27
CA ASP A 8 -9.55 4.95 -8.44
C ASP A 8 -10.06 5.65 -7.20
N ILE A 9 -10.87 6.68 -7.38
CA ILE A 9 -11.47 7.41 -6.26
C ILE A 9 -12.27 6.48 -5.38
N GLU A 10 -13.00 5.54 -5.98
CA GLU A 10 -13.79 4.59 -5.20
C GLU A 10 -12.91 3.66 -4.39
N GLU A 11 -11.78 3.26 -4.96
CA GLU A 11 -10.85 2.40 -4.25
C GLU A 11 -10.21 3.15 -3.10
N LEU A 12 -9.85 4.41 -3.34
CA LEU A 12 -9.28 5.24 -2.30
C LEU A 12 -10.24 5.38 -1.13
N ALA A 13 -11.51 5.63 -1.43
CA ALA A 13 -12.54 5.75 -0.40
C ALA A 13 -12.72 4.45 0.37
N ALA A 14 -12.66 3.32 -0.34
CA ALA A 14 -12.79 2.02 0.31
C ALA A 14 -11.65 1.77 1.29
N ILE A 15 -10.43 2.12 0.89
CA ILE A 15 -9.27 1.94 1.77
C ILE A 15 -9.40 2.84 3.00
N GLU A 16 -9.85 4.07 2.81
CA GLU A 16 -10.05 4.97 3.92
C GLU A 16 -11.08 4.41 4.90
N ARG A 17 -12.19 3.91 4.38
CA ARG A 17 -13.22 3.34 5.24
C ARG A 17 -12.70 2.15 6.01
N ALA A 18 -11.92 1.29 5.36
CA ALA A 18 -11.36 0.12 6.02
C ALA A 18 -10.42 0.52 7.15
N TYR A 19 -9.60 1.53 6.90
CA TYR A 19 -8.66 2.00 7.91
C TYR A 19 -9.38 2.64 9.08
N LEU A 20 -10.38 3.48 8.80
CA LEU A 20 -11.11 4.14 9.86
C LEU A 20 -11.91 3.16 10.71
N LYS A 21 -12.38 2.10 10.09
CA LYS A 21 -13.11 1.09 10.81
C LYS A 21 -12.20 0.27 11.72
N ASN A 22 -10.99 0.01 11.26
CA ASN A 22 -10.04 -0.78 12.04
C ASN A 22 -8.63 -0.41 11.63
N ALA A 23 -7.95 0.33 12.49
CA ALA A 23 -6.61 0.80 12.20
C ALA A 23 -5.61 -0.34 11.98
N ARG A 24 -5.92 -1.54 12.45
CA ARG A 24 -5.07 -2.70 12.21
C ARG A 24 -4.96 -3.06 10.74
N PHE A 25 -5.89 -2.55 9.94
CA PHE A 25 -5.83 -2.77 8.50
C PHE A 25 -4.48 -2.33 7.94
N ALA A 26 -3.99 -1.17 8.38
CA ALA A 26 -2.70 -0.68 7.93
C ALA A 26 -1.58 -1.67 8.29
N LYS A 27 -1.64 -2.25 9.48
CA LYS A 27 -0.62 -3.20 9.89
C LYS A 27 -0.64 -4.49 9.10
N LYS A 28 -1.78 -4.84 8.54
CA LYS A 28 -1.87 -6.03 7.70
C LYS A 28 -1.31 -5.80 6.31
N VAL A 29 -1.32 -4.55 5.86
CA VAL A 29 -0.87 -4.21 4.52
C VAL A 29 0.60 -3.82 4.50
N LEU A 30 1.06 -3.12 5.53
CA LEU A 30 2.36 -2.48 5.54
C LEU A 30 3.38 -3.26 6.35
N THR A 31 4.63 -3.26 5.88
CA THR A 31 5.74 -3.74 6.69
C THR A 31 6.05 -2.70 7.76
N GLU A 32 6.94 -3.05 8.69
CA GLU A 32 7.33 -2.11 9.73
C GLU A 32 7.89 -0.81 9.16
N ALA A 33 8.73 -0.92 8.15
CA ALA A 33 9.33 0.27 7.55
C ALA A 33 8.27 1.12 6.87
N GLU A 34 7.35 0.49 6.16
CA GLU A 34 6.27 1.20 5.51
C GLU A 34 5.34 1.84 6.53
N LEU A 35 5.06 1.12 7.61
CA LEU A 35 4.20 1.64 8.65
C LEU A 35 4.80 2.86 9.32
N SER A 36 6.12 2.84 9.54
CA SER A 36 6.81 3.98 10.11
C SER A 36 6.63 5.21 9.24
N ARG A 37 6.79 5.04 7.93
CA ARG A 37 6.58 6.15 7.00
C ARG A 37 5.12 6.60 7.00
N PHE A 38 4.21 5.65 7.02
CA PHE A 38 2.78 5.93 7.06
C PHE A 38 2.42 6.81 8.26
N GLU A 39 3.01 6.52 9.41
CA GLU A 39 2.69 7.25 10.62
C GLU A 39 3.25 8.67 10.63
N GLU A 40 4.20 8.96 9.77
CA GLU A 40 4.70 10.32 9.62
C GLU A 40 3.76 11.19 8.80
N LEU A 41 2.85 10.59 8.09
CA LEU A 41 1.94 11.31 7.22
C LEU A 41 0.64 11.60 7.92
N SER A 42 -0.11 12.55 7.39
CA SER A 42 -1.40 12.90 7.98
C SER A 42 -2.39 13.22 6.87
N GLY A 43 -3.67 13.16 7.23
CA GLY A 43 -4.74 13.55 6.35
C GLY A 43 -4.81 12.72 5.09
N LYS A 44 -5.07 13.41 3.99
CA LYS A 44 -5.24 12.76 2.72
C LYS A 44 -4.01 11.99 2.27
N ARG A 45 -2.82 12.53 2.54
CA ARG A 45 -1.57 11.89 2.16
C ARG A 45 -1.40 10.54 2.80
N LYS A 46 -1.83 10.43 4.05
CA LYS A 46 -1.74 9.18 4.79
C LYS A 46 -2.56 8.09 4.11
N ILE A 47 -3.78 8.43 3.72
CA ILE A 47 -4.67 7.48 3.07
C ILE A 47 -4.15 7.15 1.68
N GLU A 48 -3.65 8.13 0.95
CA GLU A 48 -3.08 7.90 -0.38
C GLU A 48 -1.89 6.96 -0.32
N PHE A 49 -1.06 7.12 0.70
CA PHE A 49 0.09 6.25 0.87
C PHE A 49 -0.35 4.79 1.10
N LEU A 50 -1.30 4.62 2.00
CA LEU A 50 -1.79 3.28 2.31
C LEU A 50 -2.44 2.64 1.09
N ALA A 51 -3.28 3.39 0.39
CA ALA A 51 -3.96 2.89 -0.79
C ALA A 51 -2.98 2.54 -1.89
N GLY A 52 -1.95 3.38 -2.07
CA GLY A 52 -0.94 3.12 -3.09
C GLY A 52 -0.16 1.85 -2.81
N ARG A 53 0.22 1.64 -1.56
CA ARG A 53 0.92 0.42 -1.18
C ARG A 53 0.04 -0.81 -1.36
N TRP A 54 -1.21 -0.70 -0.93
CA TRP A 54 -2.15 -1.79 -1.07
C TRP A 54 -2.34 -2.17 -2.54
N ALA A 55 -2.55 -1.18 -3.39
CA ALA A 55 -2.77 -1.42 -4.81
C ALA A 55 -1.55 -2.04 -5.48
N ALA A 56 -0.36 -1.54 -5.14
CA ALA A 56 0.87 -2.07 -5.72
C ALA A 56 1.10 -3.51 -5.30
N LYS A 57 0.84 -3.82 -4.04
CA LYS A 57 1.03 -5.18 -3.55
C LYS A 57 0.00 -6.13 -4.14
N GLU A 58 -1.22 -5.64 -4.32
CA GLU A 58 -2.24 -6.46 -4.96
C GLU A 58 -1.87 -6.75 -6.42
N ALA A 59 -1.40 -5.73 -7.12
CA ALA A 59 -0.97 -5.92 -8.50
C ALA A 59 0.19 -6.90 -8.59
N PHE A 60 1.15 -6.77 -7.68
CA PHE A 60 2.29 -7.69 -7.65
C PHE A 60 1.80 -9.12 -7.38
N SER A 61 0.87 -9.24 -6.45
CA SER A 61 0.32 -10.56 -6.11
C SER A 61 -0.32 -11.23 -7.31
N LYS A 62 -1.07 -10.46 -8.08
CA LYS A 62 -1.71 -11.00 -9.27
C LYS A 62 -0.68 -11.40 -10.33
N ALA A 63 0.35 -10.59 -10.48
CA ALA A 63 1.40 -10.87 -11.45
C ALA A 63 2.23 -12.10 -11.03
N TRP A 64 2.38 -12.28 -9.72
CA TRP A 64 3.12 -13.42 -9.19
C TRP A 64 2.43 -14.75 -9.51
N GLY A 65 1.12 -14.71 -9.62
CA GLY A 65 0.37 -15.89 -10.01
C GLY A 65 -0.21 -16.62 -8.82
N THR A 66 -0.18 -17.94 -8.89
CA THR A 66 -0.92 -18.76 -7.95
C THR A 66 -0.27 -18.96 -6.60
N GLY A 67 0.98 -18.58 -6.45
CA GLY A 67 1.67 -18.79 -5.20
C GLY A 67 1.24 -17.89 -4.08
N ILE A 68 0.28 -17.05 -4.36
CA ILE A 68 -0.07 -15.96 -3.49
C ILE A 68 -0.67 -16.39 -2.17
N GLY A 69 -1.21 -17.58 -2.12
CA GLY A 69 -1.82 -18.06 -0.89
C GLY A 69 -0.87 -18.06 0.29
N LYS A 70 0.43 -18.13 0.02
CA LYS A 70 1.43 -18.14 1.08
C LYS A 70 2.15 -16.81 1.23
N LEU A 71 1.90 -15.87 0.33
CA LEU A 71 2.57 -14.59 0.34
C LEU A 71 1.64 -13.56 0.96
N ARG A 72 2.08 -12.97 2.06
CA ARG A 72 1.30 -11.94 2.72
C ARG A 72 1.77 -10.58 2.26
N PHE A 73 0.89 -9.59 2.34
CA PHE A 73 1.27 -8.23 1.99
C PHE A 73 2.47 -7.75 2.81
N GLN A 74 2.59 -8.24 4.04
CA GLN A 74 3.72 -7.88 4.89
C GLN A 74 5.04 -8.48 4.41
N ASP A 75 4.98 -9.44 3.51
CA ASP A 75 6.18 -10.04 2.93
C ASP A 75 6.72 -9.20 1.77
N LEU A 76 5.97 -8.21 1.34
CA LEU A 76 6.35 -7.31 0.26
C LEU A 76 6.62 -5.94 0.84
N GLU A 77 7.75 -5.37 0.50
CA GLU A 77 8.08 -4.04 0.99
C GLU A 77 8.36 -3.12 -0.19
N ILE A 78 7.74 -1.96 -0.17
CA ILE A 78 7.90 -0.96 -1.21
C ILE A 78 8.47 0.28 -0.57
N LEU A 79 9.66 0.65 -0.98
CA LEU A 79 10.33 1.83 -0.47
C LEU A 79 10.46 2.84 -1.59
N ASN A 80 10.76 4.07 -1.22
CA ASN A 80 10.98 5.12 -2.20
C ASN A 80 12.48 5.38 -2.29
N ASP A 81 12.97 5.53 -3.53
CA ASP A 81 14.36 5.87 -3.73
C ASP A 81 14.58 7.36 -3.47
N ARG A 82 15.76 7.86 -3.72
CA ARG A 82 16.09 9.27 -3.47
C ARG A 82 15.21 10.22 -4.22
N GLN A 83 14.71 9.80 -5.36
CA GLN A 83 13.89 10.64 -6.22
C GLN A 83 12.41 10.45 -5.97
N GLY A 84 12.08 9.62 -4.99
CA GLY A 84 10.70 9.37 -4.65
C GLY A 84 10.04 8.26 -5.42
N ALA A 85 10.77 7.58 -6.30
CA ALA A 85 10.20 6.48 -7.07
C ALA A 85 10.10 5.23 -6.20
N PRO A 86 8.96 4.53 -6.23
CA PRO A 86 8.80 3.32 -5.43
C PRO A 86 9.56 2.15 -6.02
N TYR A 87 9.99 1.26 -5.15
CA TYR A 87 10.61 0.01 -5.59
C TYR A 87 10.38 -1.06 -4.52
N PHE A 88 10.35 -2.31 -4.96
CA PHE A 88 10.23 -3.42 -4.01
C PHE A 88 11.59 -3.72 -3.40
N SER A 89 11.55 -3.93 -2.12
CA SER A 89 12.76 -4.25 -1.38
C SER A 89 12.93 -5.76 -1.23
#